data_c23e123687d2cdef63f51edb293ef52a
#
_entry.id   c23e123687d2cdef63f51edb293ef52a
#
_cell.length_a   1.000
_cell.length_b   1.000
_cell.length_c   1.000
_cell.angle_alpha   90.00
_cell.angle_beta   90.00
_cell.angle_gamma   90.00
#
_symmetry.space_group_name_H-M   'P 1'
#
loop_
_entity.id
_entity.type
_entity.pdbx_description
1 polymer ?
#
loop_
_entity_poly.entity_id
_entity_poly.type
_entity_poly.pdbx_seq_one_letter_code
_entity_poly.pdbx_strand_id
1 'polypeptide(L)'
;YMGTSLDDLAGDFGLDGLEQSKVICISEVSELDGKQGERATRVLKNILGQDPITVNIKFKRQIRNVLVNAAPIIQANEIPMLPNKGRGLSSKMIVLPFDVSFEGKENPYLIDQLMEELEGIAAWAVEGARKIENESNPSKRFPMPDRASDAIRLYHIQNNPFDHFLEERFIRSQKGFVSTEMVWYQWQDWLRSNGIRRLHVARNQIAMKIEAQSSWGVYRSRPSADSKRGLTGLSLRKSFEEIS
;
A
#
# COMPACT_ATOMS: atom_id res chain seq x y z
N TYR A 1 -9.49 -17.88 -14.17
CA TYR A 1 -9.35 -16.53 -13.61
C TYR A 1 -10.68 -15.81 -13.57
N MET A 2 -10.77 -14.78 -12.78
CA MET A 2 -11.91 -13.86 -12.72
C MET A 2 -11.41 -12.44 -12.93
N GLY A 3 -12.05 -11.68 -13.84
CA GLY A 3 -11.86 -10.25 -13.99
C GLY A 3 -12.86 -9.50 -13.10
N THR A 4 -12.42 -8.44 -12.40
CA THR A 4 -13.25 -7.62 -11.53
C THR A 4 -12.67 -6.21 -11.40
N SER A 5 -13.37 -5.30 -10.75
CA SER A 5 -12.89 -3.98 -10.37
C SER A 5 -12.75 -3.84 -8.86
N LEU A 6 -12.07 -2.79 -8.38
CA LEU A 6 -12.06 -2.49 -6.95
C LEU A 6 -13.44 -2.10 -6.42
N ASP A 7 -14.25 -1.44 -7.25
CA ASP A 7 -15.63 -1.08 -6.92
C ASP A 7 -16.50 -2.33 -6.72
N ASP A 8 -16.35 -3.33 -7.61
CA ASP A 8 -17.07 -4.60 -7.49
C ASP A 8 -16.68 -5.33 -6.20
N LEU A 9 -15.37 -5.38 -5.84
CA LEU A 9 -14.94 -5.97 -4.57
C LEU A 9 -15.54 -5.25 -3.35
N ALA A 10 -15.79 -3.96 -3.46
CA ALA A 10 -16.51 -3.19 -2.45
C ALA A 10 -18.04 -3.39 -2.50
N GLY A 11 -18.55 -3.90 -3.59
CA GLY A 11 -19.97 -4.14 -3.84
C GLY A 11 -20.57 -5.28 -3.02
N ASP A 12 -21.91 -5.36 -3.00
CA ASP A 12 -22.61 -6.38 -2.24
C ASP A 12 -22.56 -7.76 -2.88
N PHE A 13 -22.39 -7.84 -4.20
CA PHE A 13 -22.39 -9.08 -4.99
C PHE A 13 -21.08 -9.32 -5.75
N GLY A 14 -20.09 -8.45 -5.62
CA GLY A 14 -18.85 -8.51 -6.39
C GLY A 14 -17.91 -9.67 -6.01
N LEU A 15 -18.28 -10.46 -5.00
CA LEU A 15 -17.51 -11.62 -4.55
C LEU A 15 -18.06 -12.94 -5.09
N ASP A 16 -19.14 -12.92 -5.86
CA ASP A 16 -19.73 -14.13 -6.45
C ASP A 16 -18.77 -14.74 -7.48
N GLY A 17 -18.46 -16.03 -7.34
CA GLY A 17 -17.54 -16.77 -8.21
C GLY A 17 -16.05 -16.66 -7.84
N LEU A 18 -15.68 -15.83 -6.84
CA LEU A 18 -14.26 -15.71 -6.42
C LEU A 18 -13.71 -17.02 -5.84
N GLU A 19 -14.56 -17.82 -5.22
CA GLU A 19 -14.16 -19.10 -4.59
C GLU A 19 -13.65 -20.14 -5.59
N GLN A 20 -14.04 -20.01 -6.86
CA GLN A 20 -13.63 -20.93 -7.95
C GLN A 20 -12.37 -20.42 -8.68
N SER A 21 -11.95 -19.20 -8.40
CA SER A 21 -10.85 -18.57 -9.13
C SER A 21 -9.50 -18.86 -8.47
N LYS A 22 -8.45 -19.00 -9.28
CA LYS A 22 -7.06 -19.09 -8.83
C LYS A 22 -6.31 -17.76 -9.01
N VAL A 23 -6.80 -16.93 -9.91
CA VAL A 23 -6.26 -15.57 -10.17
C VAL A 23 -7.43 -14.62 -10.27
N ILE A 24 -7.31 -13.48 -9.60
CA ILE A 24 -8.27 -12.38 -9.65
C ILE A 24 -7.56 -11.21 -10.32
N CYS A 25 -7.98 -10.90 -11.55
CA CYS A 25 -7.47 -9.74 -12.29
C CYS A 25 -8.36 -8.53 -11.98
N ILE A 26 -7.79 -7.55 -11.30
CA ILE A 26 -8.44 -6.30 -10.96
C ILE A 26 -7.95 -5.24 -11.93
N SER A 27 -8.81 -4.86 -12.86
CA SER A 27 -8.61 -3.76 -13.80
C SER A 27 -9.53 -2.59 -13.42
N GLU A 28 -9.34 -1.44 -14.04
CA GLU A 28 -10.14 -0.24 -13.78
C GLU A 28 -10.12 0.16 -12.29
N VAL A 29 -8.96 0.62 -11.87
CA VAL A 29 -8.78 1.12 -10.51
C VAL A 29 -9.24 2.57 -10.46
N SER A 30 -10.47 2.78 -10.02
CA SER A 30 -10.98 4.09 -9.62
C SER A 30 -10.44 4.48 -8.24
N GLU A 31 -10.34 5.78 -7.98
CA GLU A 31 -10.09 6.25 -6.62
C GLU A 31 -11.30 5.92 -5.76
N LEU A 32 -11.13 4.90 -4.90
CA LEU A 32 -12.13 4.55 -3.90
C LEU A 32 -11.93 5.42 -2.65
N ASP A 33 -12.92 6.19 -2.32
CA ASP A 33 -12.94 6.99 -1.10
C ASP A 33 -13.78 6.34 0.03
N GLY A 34 -13.53 6.79 1.25
CA GLY A 34 -14.34 6.48 2.41
C GLY A 34 -14.63 4.99 2.63
N LYS A 35 -15.91 4.65 2.78
CA LYS A 35 -16.39 3.31 3.15
C LYS A 35 -16.13 2.25 2.06
N GLN A 36 -16.17 2.63 0.79
CA GLN A 36 -15.94 1.70 -0.32
C GLN A 36 -14.47 1.26 -0.34
N GLY A 37 -13.54 2.20 -0.23
CA GLY A 37 -12.11 1.88 -0.15
C GLY A 37 -11.75 1.02 1.07
N GLU A 38 -12.36 1.29 2.25
CA GLU A 38 -12.18 0.46 3.44
C GLU A 38 -12.71 -0.96 3.22
N ARG A 39 -13.84 -1.12 2.51
CA ARG A 39 -14.44 -2.43 2.22
C ARG A 39 -13.59 -3.23 1.25
N ALA A 40 -13.17 -2.65 0.11
CA ALA A 40 -12.26 -3.27 -0.85
C ALA A 40 -10.94 -3.71 -0.18
N THR A 41 -10.34 -2.82 0.61
CA THR A 41 -9.11 -3.12 1.38
C THR A 41 -9.31 -4.30 2.34
N ARG A 42 -10.43 -4.38 3.03
CA ARG A 42 -10.76 -5.49 3.94
C ARG A 42 -10.90 -6.80 3.17
N VAL A 43 -11.59 -6.80 2.04
CA VAL A 43 -11.75 -8.00 1.20
C VAL A 43 -10.40 -8.49 0.71
N LEU A 44 -9.56 -7.60 0.18
CA LEU A 44 -8.18 -7.95 -0.25
C LEU A 44 -7.35 -8.51 0.90
N LYS A 45 -7.43 -7.93 2.10
CA LYS A 45 -6.74 -8.46 3.28
C LYS A 45 -7.19 -9.87 3.64
N ASN A 46 -8.49 -10.13 3.60
CA ASN A 46 -9.03 -11.45 3.90
C ASN A 46 -8.56 -12.48 2.86
N ILE A 47 -8.61 -12.15 1.56
CA ILE A 47 -8.09 -13.01 0.50
C ILE A 47 -6.60 -13.31 0.72
N LEU A 48 -5.77 -12.29 0.94
CA LEU A 48 -4.33 -12.42 1.15
C LEU A 48 -3.96 -13.07 2.50
N GLY A 49 -4.85 -13.01 3.49
CA GLY A 49 -4.72 -13.65 4.80
C GLY A 49 -5.25 -15.08 4.82
N GLN A 50 -5.94 -15.51 3.76
CA GLN A 50 -6.73 -16.74 3.73
C GLN A 50 -7.79 -16.78 4.85
N ASP A 51 -8.35 -15.61 5.17
CA ASP A 51 -9.42 -15.49 6.13
C ASP A 51 -10.78 -15.79 5.45
N PRO A 52 -11.72 -16.45 6.15
CA PRO A 52 -13.04 -16.72 5.60
C PRO A 52 -13.81 -15.44 5.32
N ILE A 53 -14.46 -15.39 4.17
CA ILE A 53 -15.33 -14.27 3.77
C ILE A 53 -16.78 -14.73 3.58
N THR A 54 -17.71 -13.78 3.68
CA THR A 54 -19.10 -14.03 3.33
C THR A 54 -19.36 -13.52 1.93
N VAL A 55 -19.86 -14.37 1.06
CA VAL A 55 -20.22 -14.06 -0.31
C VAL A 55 -21.75 -13.95 -0.42
N ASN A 56 -22.21 -12.84 -0.99
CA ASN A 56 -23.62 -12.65 -1.33
C ASN A 56 -23.82 -13.03 -2.80
N ILE A 57 -24.74 -13.94 -3.05
CA ILE A 57 -25.11 -14.34 -4.41
C ILE A 57 -26.44 -13.70 -4.76
N LYS A 58 -26.51 -13.02 -5.89
CA LYS A 58 -27.73 -12.35 -6.36
C LYS A 58 -28.87 -13.35 -6.49
N PHE A 59 -30.02 -13.03 -5.87
CA PHE A 59 -31.24 -13.87 -5.84
C PHE A 59 -31.08 -15.25 -5.17
N LYS A 60 -29.98 -15.47 -4.43
CA LYS A 60 -29.70 -16.71 -3.72
C LYS A 60 -29.36 -16.44 -2.26
N ARG A 61 -29.24 -17.53 -1.49
CA ARG A 61 -28.81 -17.48 -0.09
C ARG A 61 -27.33 -17.11 0.01
N GLN A 62 -26.98 -16.33 1.03
CA GLN A 62 -25.57 -16.06 1.37
C GLN A 62 -24.77 -17.35 1.60
N ILE A 63 -23.57 -17.40 1.06
CA ILE A 63 -22.58 -18.42 1.41
C ILE A 63 -21.61 -17.79 2.41
N ARG A 64 -21.46 -18.42 3.56
CA ARG A 64 -20.58 -17.97 4.64
C ARG A 64 -19.32 -18.84 4.71
N ASN A 65 -18.25 -18.27 5.27
CA ASN A 65 -16.99 -18.97 5.50
C ASN A 65 -16.36 -19.53 4.21
N VAL A 66 -16.42 -18.77 3.13
CA VAL A 66 -15.77 -19.10 1.87
C VAL A 66 -14.29 -18.73 1.99
N LEU A 67 -13.41 -19.70 1.72
CA LEU A 67 -11.98 -19.47 1.58
C LEU A 67 -11.65 -19.21 0.12
N VAL A 68 -11.13 -18.03 -0.17
CA VAL A 68 -10.69 -17.64 -1.52
C VAL A 68 -9.18 -17.89 -1.62
N ASN A 69 -8.81 -18.97 -2.32
CA ASN A 69 -7.40 -19.30 -2.58
C ASN A 69 -6.99 -18.82 -3.97
N ALA A 70 -6.92 -17.52 -4.13
CA ALA A 70 -6.59 -16.87 -5.39
C ALA A 70 -5.52 -15.79 -5.19
N ALA A 71 -4.71 -15.56 -6.22
CA ALA A 71 -3.73 -14.48 -6.28
C ALA A 71 -4.36 -13.22 -6.91
N PRO A 72 -4.52 -12.11 -6.18
CA PRO A 72 -4.96 -10.84 -6.76
C PRO A 72 -3.85 -10.21 -7.58
N ILE A 73 -4.16 -9.81 -8.82
CA ILE A 73 -3.30 -9.03 -9.71
C ILE A 73 -4.03 -7.73 -10.01
N ILE A 74 -3.45 -6.61 -9.61
CA ILE A 74 -4.01 -5.29 -9.86
C ILE A 74 -3.26 -4.64 -11.01
N GLN A 75 -3.98 -4.26 -12.06
CA GLN A 75 -3.45 -3.51 -13.20
C GLN A 75 -3.93 -2.07 -13.10
N ALA A 76 -3.00 -1.12 -12.98
CA ALA A 76 -3.33 0.28 -12.80
C ALA A 76 -2.25 1.18 -13.41
N ASN A 77 -2.64 2.36 -13.87
CA ASN A 77 -1.70 3.40 -14.31
C ASN A 77 -0.97 4.04 -13.14
N GLU A 78 -1.61 4.11 -11.99
CA GLU A 78 -1.04 4.58 -10.73
C GLU A 78 -1.36 3.56 -9.63
N ILE A 79 -0.48 3.46 -8.62
CA ILE A 79 -0.72 2.55 -7.50
C ILE A 79 -1.95 3.05 -6.72
N PRO A 80 -3.00 2.20 -6.58
CA PRO A 80 -4.25 2.63 -5.95
C PRO A 80 -4.07 2.98 -4.49
N MET A 81 -4.62 4.12 -4.09
CA MET A 81 -4.63 4.57 -2.70
C MET A 81 -5.71 3.78 -1.92
N LEU A 82 -5.31 2.67 -1.33
CA LEU A 82 -6.21 1.84 -0.53
C LEU A 82 -6.14 2.28 0.94
N PRO A 83 -7.26 2.69 1.57
CA PRO A 83 -7.28 3.08 2.97
C PRO A 83 -6.76 1.96 3.86
N ASN A 84 -5.59 2.13 4.44
CA ASN A 84 -4.96 1.11 5.26
C ASN A 84 -4.26 1.74 6.46
N LYS A 85 -4.81 1.54 7.65
CA LYS A 85 -4.11 1.89 8.89
C LYS A 85 -3.08 0.80 9.20
N GLY A 86 -1.81 1.05 8.88
CA GLY A 86 -0.70 0.13 9.12
C GLY A 86 -0.19 -0.61 7.88
N ARG A 87 0.86 -1.44 8.06
CA ARG A 87 1.58 -2.13 6.98
C ARG A 87 0.94 -3.43 6.47
N GLY A 88 -0.25 -3.80 6.96
CA GLY A 88 -0.80 -5.15 6.75
C GLY A 88 -1.07 -5.54 5.29
N LEU A 89 -1.52 -4.62 4.43
CA LEU A 89 -1.72 -4.91 3.01
C LEU A 89 -0.42 -4.75 2.22
N SER A 90 0.27 -3.65 2.43
CA SER A 90 1.47 -3.30 1.67
C SER A 90 2.65 -4.25 1.90
N SER A 91 2.73 -4.89 3.07
CA SER A 91 3.74 -5.94 3.33
C SER A 91 3.53 -7.22 2.52
N LYS A 92 2.36 -7.36 1.89
CA LYS A 92 2.00 -8.50 1.03
C LYS A 92 1.93 -8.11 -0.45
N MET A 93 2.26 -6.87 -0.79
CA MET A 93 2.24 -6.37 -2.17
C MET A 93 3.61 -6.52 -2.82
N ILE A 94 3.59 -6.90 -4.08
CA ILE A 94 4.73 -6.81 -4.99
C ILE A 94 4.30 -5.85 -6.10
N VAL A 95 5.05 -4.76 -6.26
CA VAL A 95 4.79 -3.78 -7.31
C VAL A 95 5.76 -4.02 -8.46
N LEU A 96 5.22 -4.19 -9.65
CA LEU A 96 6.00 -4.36 -10.88
C LEU A 96 5.82 -3.10 -11.74
N PRO A 97 6.77 -2.15 -11.73
CA PRO A 97 6.68 -0.94 -12.53
C PRO A 97 6.97 -1.23 -14.00
N PHE A 98 6.08 -0.79 -14.89
CA PHE A 98 6.21 -0.80 -16.34
C PHE A 98 6.28 0.64 -16.85
N ASP A 99 7.50 1.19 -16.99
CA ASP A 99 7.70 2.62 -17.26
C ASP A 99 7.84 2.94 -18.75
N VAL A 100 7.82 1.93 -19.62
CA VAL A 100 7.94 2.13 -21.07
C VAL A 100 6.57 2.43 -21.65
N SER A 101 6.40 3.63 -22.21
CA SER A 101 5.20 3.97 -22.97
C SER A 101 5.34 3.46 -24.40
N PHE A 102 4.28 2.84 -24.90
CA PHE A 102 4.12 2.43 -26.30
C PHE A 102 3.13 3.31 -27.05
N GLU A 103 2.76 4.47 -26.50
CA GLU A 103 1.90 5.43 -27.16
C GLU A 103 2.46 5.83 -28.54
N GLY A 104 1.65 5.65 -29.60
CA GLY A 104 2.07 5.83 -31.00
C GLY A 104 2.99 4.74 -31.55
N LYS A 105 3.22 3.66 -30.81
CA LYS A 105 4.00 2.47 -31.23
C LYS A 105 3.27 1.18 -30.91
N GLU A 106 1.96 1.23 -30.86
CA GLU A 106 1.12 0.10 -30.52
C GLU A 106 1.25 -1.01 -31.59
N ASN A 107 1.38 -2.25 -31.15
CA ASN A 107 1.37 -3.41 -32.03
C ASN A 107 -0.04 -4.04 -32.01
N PRO A 108 -0.87 -3.84 -33.04
CA PRO A 108 -2.23 -4.41 -33.08
C PRO A 108 -2.25 -5.94 -33.15
N TYR A 109 -1.14 -6.57 -33.52
CA TYR A 109 -1.00 -8.02 -33.67
C TYR A 109 -0.30 -8.67 -32.47
N LEU A 110 -0.07 -7.91 -31.38
CA LEU A 110 0.70 -8.41 -30.23
C LEU A 110 0.09 -9.67 -29.62
N ILE A 111 -1.22 -9.72 -29.50
CA ILE A 111 -1.93 -10.89 -28.93
C ILE A 111 -1.71 -12.11 -29.81
N ASP A 112 -1.85 -11.98 -31.12
CA ASP A 112 -1.67 -13.09 -32.05
C ASP A 112 -0.23 -13.63 -31.99
N GLN A 113 0.76 -12.73 -31.95
CA GLN A 113 2.18 -13.10 -31.82
C GLN A 113 2.45 -13.81 -30.47
N LEU A 114 1.88 -13.34 -29.36
CA LEU A 114 2.00 -14.00 -28.06
C LEU A 114 1.35 -15.39 -28.05
N MET A 115 0.25 -15.57 -28.78
CA MET A 115 -0.38 -16.90 -28.94
C MET A 115 0.50 -17.90 -29.71
N GLU A 116 1.28 -17.46 -30.67
CA GLU A 116 2.28 -18.29 -31.36
C GLU A 116 3.43 -18.69 -30.41
N GLU A 117 3.77 -17.89 -29.40
CA GLU A 117 4.82 -18.15 -28.42
C GLU A 117 4.31 -18.83 -27.13
N LEU A 118 3.07 -19.29 -27.09
CA LEU A 118 2.41 -19.78 -25.88
C LEU A 118 3.17 -20.91 -25.17
N GLU A 119 3.80 -21.81 -25.90
CA GLU A 119 4.62 -22.90 -25.34
C GLU A 119 5.85 -22.33 -24.58
N GLY A 120 6.51 -21.34 -25.15
CA GLY A 120 7.63 -20.63 -24.50
C GLY A 120 7.22 -19.90 -23.25
N ILE A 121 6.06 -19.21 -23.29
CA ILE A 121 5.48 -18.52 -22.15
C ILE A 121 5.14 -19.53 -21.03
N ALA A 122 4.55 -20.67 -21.38
CA ALA A 122 4.25 -21.73 -20.41
C ALA A 122 5.53 -22.32 -19.79
N ALA A 123 6.55 -22.57 -20.61
CA ALA A 123 7.85 -23.06 -20.12
C ALA A 123 8.51 -22.08 -19.13
N TRP A 124 8.49 -20.78 -19.46
CA TRP A 124 8.97 -19.72 -18.58
C TRP A 124 8.20 -19.68 -17.25
N ALA A 125 6.88 -19.82 -17.27
CA ALA A 125 6.05 -19.85 -16.06
C ALA A 125 6.37 -21.08 -15.17
N VAL A 126 6.58 -22.25 -15.78
CA VAL A 126 6.99 -23.48 -15.07
C VAL A 126 8.37 -23.32 -14.45
N GLU A 127 9.32 -22.69 -15.14
CA GLU A 127 10.64 -22.38 -14.58
C GLU A 127 10.53 -21.48 -13.34
N GLY A 128 9.70 -20.43 -13.41
CA GLY A 128 9.41 -19.56 -12.27
C GLY A 128 8.84 -20.33 -11.08
N ALA A 129 7.86 -21.20 -11.32
CA ALA A 129 7.27 -22.05 -10.28
C ALA A 129 8.31 -22.97 -9.62
N ARG A 130 9.18 -23.60 -10.40
CA ARG A 130 10.27 -24.44 -9.89
C ARG A 130 11.26 -23.66 -9.03
N LYS A 131 11.60 -22.42 -9.39
CA LYS A 131 12.48 -21.56 -8.58
C LYS A 131 11.86 -21.27 -7.22
N ILE A 132 10.56 -21.01 -7.17
CA ILE A 132 9.82 -20.78 -5.92
C ILE A 132 9.78 -22.04 -5.06
N GLU A 133 9.51 -23.20 -5.67
CA GLU A 133 9.42 -24.48 -4.98
C GLU A 133 10.76 -24.94 -4.38
N ASN A 134 11.85 -24.73 -5.13
CA ASN A 134 13.20 -25.13 -4.72
C ASN A 134 13.84 -24.16 -3.71
N GLU A 135 13.27 -22.96 -3.50
CA GLU A 135 13.78 -22.02 -2.49
C GLU A 135 13.33 -22.43 -1.09
N SER A 136 14.28 -22.90 -0.29
CA SER A 136 14.03 -23.36 1.07
C SER A 136 13.69 -22.24 2.05
N ASN A 137 14.16 -21.00 1.77
CA ASN A 137 13.86 -19.84 2.61
C ASN A 137 12.59 -19.12 2.12
N PRO A 138 11.47 -19.17 2.87
CA PRO A 138 10.22 -18.52 2.46
C PRO A 138 10.37 -17.02 2.13
N SER A 139 11.28 -16.33 2.82
CA SER A 139 11.53 -14.88 2.62
C SER A 139 12.23 -14.57 1.29
N LYS A 140 12.84 -15.56 0.64
CA LYS A 140 13.53 -15.41 -0.65
C LYS A 140 12.76 -15.95 -1.84
N ARG A 141 11.60 -16.59 -1.61
CA ARG A 141 10.78 -17.17 -2.70
C ARG A 141 10.34 -16.15 -3.72
N PHE A 142 10.10 -14.92 -3.26
CA PHE A 142 9.76 -13.79 -4.12
C PHE A 142 10.77 -12.68 -3.90
N PRO A 143 11.92 -12.71 -4.59
CA PRO A 143 12.90 -11.65 -4.48
C PRO A 143 12.28 -10.33 -4.96
N MET A 144 12.45 -9.28 -4.17
CA MET A 144 11.95 -7.96 -4.49
C MET A 144 13.02 -7.21 -5.30
N PRO A 145 12.80 -6.91 -6.58
CA PRO A 145 13.70 -6.06 -7.35
C PRO A 145 13.80 -4.65 -6.74
N ASP A 146 14.95 -3.98 -6.91
CA ASP A 146 15.17 -2.63 -6.36
C ASP A 146 14.07 -1.66 -6.78
N ARG A 147 13.70 -1.67 -8.07
CA ARG A 147 12.62 -0.82 -8.60
C ARG A 147 11.26 -1.09 -7.95
N ALA A 148 10.95 -2.35 -7.64
CA ALA A 148 9.74 -2.73 -6.94
C ALA A 148 9.78 -2.25 -5.49
N SER A 149 10.93 -2.33 -4.83
CA SER A 149 11.17 -1.81 -3.48
C SER A 149 10.96 -0.30 -3.41
N ASP A 150 11.48 0.45 -4.39
CA ASP A 150 11.30 1.89 -4.49
C ASP A 150 9.83 2.26 -4.70
N ALA A 151 9.12 1.54 -5.57
CA ALA A 151 7.70 1.77 -5.82
C ALA A 151 6.84 1.50 -4.56
N ILE A 152 7.13 0.43 -3.82
CA ILE A 152 6.48 0.14 -2.54
C ILE A 152 6.80 1.21 -1.50
N ARG A 153 8.04 1.68 -1.44
CA ARG A 153 8.41 2.78 -0.53
C ARG A 153 7.61 4.05 -0.83
N LEU A 154 7.49 4.43 -2.10
CA LEU A 154 6.67 5.57 -2.51
C LEU A 154 5.19 5.38 -2.17
N TYR A 155 4.65 4.19 -2.37
CA TYR A 155 3.29 3.84 -1.97
C TYR A 155 3.07 4.02 -0.46
N HIS A 156 4.00 3.55 0.38
CA HIS A 156 3.92 3.74 1.82
C HIS A 156 3.92 5.21 2.23
N ILE A 157 4.81 5.99 1.61
CA ILE A 157 4.91 7.42 1.85
C ILE A 157 3.61 8.14 1.48
N GLN A 158 2.99 7.77 0.36
CA GLN A 158 1.73 8.37 -0.10
C GLN A 158 0.55 7.98 0.79
N ASN A 159 0.46 6.71 1.20
CA ASN A 159 -0.66 6.22 2.02
C ASN A 159 -0.58 6.61 3.49
N ASN A 160 0.61 6.72 4.05
CA ASN A 160 0.81 7.08 5.46
C ASN A 160 2.08 7.91 5.67
N PRO A 161 2.12 9.13 5.14
CA PRO A 161 3.30 9.96 5.16
C PRO A 161 3.76 10.32 6.59
N PHE A 162 2.82 10.45 7.52
CA PHE A 162 3.16 10.86 8.88
C PHE A 162 3.83 9.74 9.68
N ASP A 163 3.40 8.49 9.53
CA ASP A 163 4.08 7.37 10.19
C ASP A 163 5.49 7.18 9.63
N HIS A 164 5.67 7.24 8.30
CA HIS A 164 6.98 7.17 7.68
C HIS A 164 7.91 8.31 8.11
N PHE A 165 7.40 9.54 8.10
CA PHE A 165 8.13 10.69 8.59
C PHE A 165 8.57 10.49 10.05
N LEU A 166 7.66 10.04 10.91
CA LEU A 166 7.98 9.81 12.31
C LEU A 166 8.99 8.67 12.49
N GLU A 167 8.84 7.58 11.76
CA GLU A 167 9.76 6.44 11.81
C GLU A 167 11.20 6.80 11.39
N GLU A 168 11.35 7.66 10.38
CA GLU A 168 12.67 8.07 9.89
C GLU A 168 13.34 9.12 10.77
N ARG A 169 12.58 10.08 11.31
CA ARG A 169 13.13 11.26 11.99
C ARG A 169 13.07 11.21 13.52
N PHE A 170 12.23 10.35 14.09
CA PHE A 170 11.97 10.36 15.53
C PHE A 170 12.08 8.95 16.13
N ILE A 171 12.14 8.91 17.45
CA ILE A 171 11.98 7.71 18.28
C ILE A 171 10.80 7.90 19.22
N ARG A 172 10.08 6.81 19.53
CA ARG A 172 9.00 6.86 20.53
C ARG A 172 9.60 7.12 21.91
N SER A 173 9.05 8.10 22.61
CA SER A 173 9.51 8.49 23.94
C SER A 173 8.35 9.03 24.77
N GLN A 174 7.92 8.29 25.80
CA GLN A 174 6.76 8.68 26.62
C GLN A 174 6.85 10.10 27.22
N LYS A 175 8.05 10.55 27.56
CA LYS A 175 8.33 11.88 28.12
C LYS A 175 8.93 12.84 27.11
N GLY A 176 9.17 12.39 25.88
CA GLY A 176 9.77 13.21 24.84
C GLY A 176 8.80 14.28 24.37
N PHE A 177 9.33 15.45 24.09
CA PHE A 177 8.60 16.59 23.54
C PHE A 177 9.42 17.22 22.42
N VAL A 178 8.75 17.54 21.30
CA VAL A 178 9.36 18.25 20.18
C VAL A 178 8.45 19.41 19.80
N SER A 179 9.02 20.61 19.68
CA SER A 179 8.24 21.80 19.30
C SER A 179 7.66 21.68 17.89
N THR A 180 6.49 22.29 17.66
CA THR A 180 5.86 22.32 16.32
C THR A 180 6.80 22.91 15.26
N GLU A 181 7.65 23.84 15.65
CA GLU A 181 8.65 24.46 14.77
C GLU A 181 9.69 23.45 14.30
N MET A 182 10.23 22.64 15.22
CA MET A 182 11.18 21.58 14.91
C MET A 182 10.52 20.46 14.09
N VAL A 183 9.29 20.06 14.45
CA VAL A 183 8.52 19.08 13.65
C VAL A 183 8.33 19.59 12.22
N TRP A 184 8.01 20.86 12.05
CA TRP A 184 7.86 21.47 10.72
C TRP A 184 9.16 21.51 9.92
N TYR A 185 10.25 21.89 10.58
CA TYR A 185 11.58 21.88 9.94
C TYR A 185 11.95 20.49 9.45
N GLN A 186 11.83 19.50 10.31
CA GLN A 186 12.10 18.09 9.98
C GLN A 186 11.18 17.56 8.87
N TRP A 187 9.91 17.98 8.86
CA TRP A 187 8.96 17.63 7.81
C TRP A 187 9.39 18.17 6.44
N GLN A 188 9.76 19.45 6.38
CA GLN A 188 10.21 20.07 5.12
C GLN A 188 11.50 19.44 4.59
N ASP A 189 12.42 19.12 5.49
CA ASP A 189 13.66 18.43 5.14
C ASP A 189 13.40 17.00 4.67
N TRP A 190 12.51 16.28 5.35
CA TRP A 190 12.10 14.94 4.97
C TRP A 190 11.42 14.90 3.60
N LEU A 191 10.53 15.82 3.30
CA LEU A 191 9.90 15.93 1.98
C LEU A 191 10.95 16.14 0.87
N ARG A 192 11.93 17.01 1.10
CA ARG A 192 13.03 17.27 0.15
C ARG A 192 13.90 16.04 -0.06
N SER A 193 14.31 15.41 1.03
CA SER A 193 15.17 14.20 1.00
C SER A 193 14.53 13.02 0.28
N ASN A 194 13.19 12.92 0.32
CA ASN A 194 12.42 11.87 -0.33
C ASN A 194 11.87 12.28 -1.72
N GLY A 195 12.18 13.48 -2.22
CA GLY A 195 11.72 13.97 -3.54
C GLY A 195 10.19 14.17 -3.62
N ILE A 196 9.50 14.35 -2.49
CA ILE A 196 8.04 14.45 -2.44
C ILE A 196 7.60 15.88 -2.70
N ARG A 197 7.00 16.14 -3.86
CA ARG A 197 6.60 17.51 -4.27
C ARG A 197 5.11 17.82 -4.04
N ARG A 198 4.24 16.82 -3.94
CA ARG A 198 2.77 17.00 -3.93
C ARG A 198 2.12 16.98 -2.55
N LEU A 199 2.88 16.73 -1.48
CA LEU A 199 2.33 16.63 -0.14
C LEU A 199 2.42 17.97 0.59
N HIS A 200 1.38 18.78 0.48
CA HIS A 200 1.33 20.09 1.12
C HIS A 200 0.59 20.05 2.46
N VAL A 201 1.32 20.37 3.52
CA VAL A 201 0.76 20.55 4.86
C VAL A 201 1.15 21.95 5.34
N ALA A 202 0.22 22.75 5.84
CA ALA A 202 0.55 24.06 6.38
C ALA A 202 1.25 23.92 7.75
N ARG A 203 2.19 24.83 8.06
CA ARG A 203 2.96 24.81 9.32
C ARG A 203 2.07 24.72 10.56
N ASN A 204 0.97 25.46 10.59
CA ASN A 204 0.03 25.48 11.72
C ASN A 204 -0.83 24.19 11.82
N GLN A 205 -0.86 23.36 10.78
CA GLN A 205 -1.65 22.14 10.73
C GLN A 205 -0.82 20.87 10.97
N ILE A 206 0.51 20.94 10.86
CA ILE A 206 1.37 19.74 10.88
C ILE A 206 1.18 18.90 12.15
N ALA A 207 1.22 19.52 13.33
CA ALA A 207 1.06 18.80 14.59
C ALA A 207 -0.34 18.18 14.74
N MET A 208 -1.38 18.87 14.28
CA MET A 208 -2.75 18.37 14.30
C MET A 208 -2.92 17.16 13.34
N LYS A 209 -2.35 17.23 12.16
CA LYS A 209 -2.43 16.13 11.19
C LYS A 209 -1.66 14.90 11.66
N ILE A 210 -0.48 15.09 12.23
CA ILE A 210 0.31 14.00 12.82
C ILE A 210 -0.46 13.35 13.97
N GLU A 211 -1.02 14.13 14.89
CA GLU A 211 -1.84 13.61 16.01
C GLU A 211 -3.03 12.80 15.51
N ALA A 212 -3.73 13.29 14.47
CA ALA A 212 -4.95 12.66 13.96
C ALA A 212 -4.70 11.43 13.07
N GLN A 213 -3.61 11.40 12.32
CA GLN A 213 -3.39 10.43 11.24
C GLN A 213 -2.26 9.43 11.54
N SER A 214 -1.33 9.75 12.46
CA SER A 214 -0.25 8.82 12.78
C SER A 214 -0.71 7.71 13.74
N SER A 215 -0.12 6.53 13.58
CA SER A 215 -0.34 5.37 14.46
C SER A 215 0.51 5.44 15.74
N TRP A 216 1.28 6.51 15.94
CA TRP A 216 2.26 6.61 17.02
C TRP A 216 1.67 6.95 18.39
N GLY A 217 0.43 7.43 18.43
CA GLY A 217 -0.21 7.84 19.69
C GLY A 217 0.40 9.13 20.29
N VAL A 218 1.02 9.95 19.43
CA VAL A 218 1.52 11.27 19.83
C VAL A 218 0.38 12.25 19.99
N TYR A 219 0.52 13.21 20.87
CA TYR A 219 -0.50 14.22 21.12
C TYR A 219 0.08 15.62 21.24
N ARG A 220 -0.73 16.61 20.88
CA ARG A 220 -0.35 18.02 20.99
C ARG A 220 -0.33 18.44 22.45
N SER A 221 0.72 19.13 22.85
CA SER A 221 0.88 19.59 24.21
C SER A 221 1.62 20.93 24.29
N ARG A 222 1.60 21.51 25.47
CA ARG A 222 2.38 22.67 25.85
C ARG A 222 2.87 22.43 27.29
N PRO A 223 4.12 22.00 27.48
CA PRO A 223 4.62 21.55 28.80
C PRO A 223 4.53 22.59 29.92
N SER A 224 4.66 23.89 29.59
CA SER A 224 4.46 24.99 30.51
C SER A 224 3.82 26.19 29.83
N ALA A 225 3.31 27.17 30.58
CA ALA A 225 2.69 28.38 30.02
C ALA A 225 3.65 29.16 29.11
N ASP A 226 4.95 29.15 29.42
CA ASP A 226 5.99 29.85 28.66
C ASP A 226 6.66 28.99 27.57
N SER A 227 6.32 27.70 27.48
CA SER A 227 6.90 26.80 26.46
C SER A 227 6.22 26.94 25.11
N LYS A 228 6.94 26.55 24.05
CA LYS A 228 6.36 26.44 22.71
C LYS A 228 5.36 25.29 22.66
N ARG A 229 4.36 25.37 21.75
CA ARG A 229 3.46 24.24 21.43
C ARG A 229 4.23 23.19 20.65
N GLY A 230 3.90 21.92 20.85
CA GLY A 230 4.55 20.81 20.16
C GLY A 230 3.80 19.49 20.28
N LEU A 231 4.51 18.41 20.03
CA LEU A 231 4.05 17.04 20.16
C LEU A 231 4.78 16.33 21.28
N THR A 232 4.04 15.65 22.14
CA THR A 232 4.55 14.75 23.18
C THR A 232 4.42 13.30 22.71
N GLY A 233 5.28 12.43 23.17
CA GLY A 233 5.32 11.02 22.81
C GLY A 233 6.46 10.67 21.85
N LEU A 234 7.33 11.63 21.51
CA LEU A 234 8.45 11.44 20.58
C LEU A 234 9.68 12.30 20.94
N SER A 235 10.84 11.85 20.49
CA SER A 235 12.12 12.58 20.54
C SER A 235 12.83 12.46 19.21
N LEU A 236 13.68 13.41 18.85
CA LEU A 236 14.49 13.35 17.62
C LEU A 236 15.47 12.16 17.66
N ARG A 237 15.75 11.58 16.51
CA ARG A 237 16.88 10.64 16.38
C ARG A 237 18.20 11.42 16.49
N LYS A 238 19.20 10.85 17.17
CA LYS A 238 20.50 11.51 17.42
C LYS A 238 21.18 12.04 16.16
N SER A 239 21.03 11.37 15.02
CA SER A 239 21.57 11.81 13.72
C SER A 239 20.98 13.14 13.22
N PHE A 240 19.94 13.67 13.87
CA PHE A 240 19.24 14.90 13.49
C PHE A 240 19.25 15.96 14.62
N GLU A 241 19.91 15.66 15.76
CA GLU A 241 20.06 16.62 16.88
C GLU A 241 21.08 17.74 16.59
N GLU A 242 22.04 17.50 15.69
CA GLU A 242 23.14 18.45 15.39
C GLU A 242 22.74 19.59 14.42
N ILE A 243 21.48 19.63 13.97
CA ILE A 243 20.98 20.64 13.03
C ILE A 243 20.08 21.69 13.73
N SER A 244 20.26 21.85 15.04
CA SER A 244 19.46 22.78 15.87
C SER A 244 20.21 24.08 16.11
#